data_6ad4ee18a6d4a27233ae2dd004eeece0
#
_entry.id   6ad4ee18a6d4a27233ae2dd004eeece0
#
_cell.length_a   1.000
_cell.length_b   1.000
_cell.length_c   1.000
_cell.angle_alpha   90.00
_cell.angle_beta   90.00
_cell.angle_gamma   90.00
#
_symmetry.space_group_name_H-M   'P 1'
#
loop_
_entity.id
_entity.type
_entity.pdbx_description
1 polymer ?
#
loop_
_entity_poly.entity_id
_entity_poly.type
_entity_poly.pdbx_seq_one_letter_code
_entity_poly.pdbx_strand_id
1 'polypeptide(L)'
;MKKPTPPPCRLAELYDSVLNSLRDMDEDHRSSVIRALAGGLDDPEYRPWEYYFRAEPVPEGLTREAWWCAVRSARATTARPTPFTMKDATPLTFNLPDVLLSLNEDITAQARGQVELPGEVATEAARDRYLINSLYEEAITSSQMEGASTSRRDAKKMLREGRRPQTRSERMIRNNFLALEFVRGRLTDKLTPEFICEVHRIVTEGTLDDPDDAGRLQREGEGRVRIYGTESEEQPLHVPPSASELPERLERLCSFVNGEGEYATQYVPPLVRALIVHFMMGYDHYFVDGNGRTARVIAQWVMLREGFFLMDFVPVSRLLHRAPAQYARSFLEVEQDEGDLTYFLIWHARIILRGIRELHDYLAKKSKELDQVKHRLRATTLTNRQIGVIEEALRDPMMTVTAAAHANKFRVTPQTAHADLRGLEDEGYLRRVRRGRSFEWYPVSDLQRRVDCALEGDGD
;
A
#
# COMPACT_ATOMS: atom_id res chain seq x y z
N MET A 1 11.60 19.20 0.27
CA MET A 1 10.17 19.25 0.68
C MET A 1 9.98 20.40 1.66
N LYS A 2 9.07 21.33 1.38
CA LYS A 2 8.76 22.42 2.32
C LYS A 2 7.98 21.87 3.51
N LYS A 3 8.41 22.19 4.73
CA LYS A 3 7.66 21.85 5.95
C LYS A 3 6.28 22.50 5.91
N PRO A 4 5.19 21.80 6.32
CA PRO A 4 3.88 22.45 6.45
C PRO A 4 3.98 23.61 7.45
N THR A 5 3.13 24.61 7.27
CA THR A 5 3.02 25.72 8.23
C THR A 5 2.42 25.19 9.53
N PRO A 6 3.13 25.24 10.67
CA PRO A 6 2.61 24.72 11.92
C PRO A 6 1.45 25.60 12.44
N PRO A 7 0.53 25.03 13.23
CA PRO A 7 -0.44 25.81 13.99
C PRO A 7 0.25 26.88 14.85
N PRO A 8 -0.44 28.00 15.16
CA PRO A 8 0.16 29.11 15.89
C PRO A 8 0.61 28.72 17.31
N CYS A 9 -0.13 27.85 17.98
CA CYS A 9 0.15 27.33 19.30
C CYS A 9 -0.70 26.06 19.58
N ARG A 10 -0.56 25.46 20.74
CA ARG A 10 -1.40 24.33 21.19
C ARG A 10 -2.85 24.77 21.37
N LEU A 11 -3.79 23.82 21.27
CA LEU A 11 -5.23 24.12 21.36
C LEU A 11 -5.61 24.86 22.64
N ALA A 12 -5.07 24.46 23.79
CA ALA A 12 -5.37 25.15 25.06
C ALA A 12 -4.93 26.63 25.05
N GLU A 13 -3.72 26.90 24.59
CA GLU A 13 -3.18 28.27 24.47
C GLU A 13 -3.96 29.06 23.43
N LEU A 14 -4.34 28.44 22.33
CA LEU A 14 -5.13 29.05 21.28
C LEU A 14 -6.53 29.43 21.80
N TYR A 15 -7.14 28.54 22.55
CA TYR A 15 -8.45 28.77 23.17
C TYR A 15 -8.41 29.95 24.14
N ASP A 16 -7.41 29.99 25.03
CA ASP A 16 -7.21 31.10 25.96
C ASP A 16 -6.95 32.44 25.21
N SER A 17 -6.15 32.43 24.17
CA SER A 17 -5.87 33.58 23.33
C SER A 17 -7.15 34.12 22.67
N VAL A 18 -7.96 33.22 22.08
CA VAL A 18 -9.23 33.60 21.44
C VAL A 18 -10.22 34.14 22.47
N LEU A 19 -10.35 33.55 23.66
CA LEU A 19 -11.23 34.04 24.73
C LEU A 19 -10.78 35.41 25.23
N ASN A 20 -9.50 35.65 25.37
CA ASN A 20 -8.98 36.94 25.79
C ASN A 20 -9.27 38.04 24.74
N SER A 21 -9.16 37.72 23.45
CA SER A 21 -9.45 38.64 22.35
C SER A 21 -10.93 39.10 22.31
N LEU A 22 -11.85 38.30 22.88
CA LEU A 22 -13.28 38.67 22.95
C LEU A 22 -13.54 39.99 23.68
N ARG A 23 -12.64 40.40 24.58
CA ARG A 23 -12.77 41.64 25.36
C ARG A 23 -12.67 42.90 24.48
N ASP A 24 -11.87 42.80 23.42
CA ASP A 24 -11.57 43.93 22.53
C ASP A 24 -12.43 43.91 21.25
N MET A 25 -13.32 42.90 21.10
CA MET A 25 -14.22 42.76 19.95
C MET A 25 -15.54 43.53 20.19
N ASP A 26 -16.11 44.04 19.10
CA ASP A 26 -17.49 44.50 19.10
C ASP A 26 -18.49 43.34 19.34
N GLU A 27 -19.77 43.67 19.57
CA GLU A 27 -20.78 42.70 19.98
C GLU A 27 -21.08 41.65 18.90
N ASP A 28 -21.06 42.05 17.61
CA ASP A 28 -21.36 41.17 16.48
C ASP A 28 -20.23 40.12 16.26
N HIS A 29 -18.98 40.60 16.24
CA HIS A 29 -17.81 39.69 16.14
C HIS A 29 -17.71 38.78 17.35
N ARG A 30 -17.89 39.29 18.57
CA ARG A 30 -17.92 38.51 19.81
C ARG A 30 -18.97 37.37 19.75
N SER A 31 -20.18 37.71 19.33
CA SER A 31 -21.28 36.77 19.19
C SER A 31 -20.98 35.70 18.14
N SER A 32 -20.32 36.07 17.03
CA SER A 32 -19.92 35.13 15.99
C SER A 32 -18.85 34.14 16.48
N VAL A 33 -17.82 34.62 17.19
CA VAL A 33 -16.76 33.74 17.77
C VAL A 33 -17.36 32.82 18.83
N ILE A 34 -18.19 33.33 19.76
CA ILE A 34 -18.83 32.46 20.79
C ILE A 34 -19.68 31.41 20.15
N ARG A 35 -20.45 31.72 19.13
CA ARG A 35 -21.30 30.77 18.41
C ARG A 35 -20.46 29.70 17.71
N ALA A 36 -19.36 30.08 17.07
CA ALA A 36 -18.44 29.17 16.42
C ALA A 36 -17.78 28.22 17.43
N LEU A 37 -17.33 28.71 18.59
CA LEU A 37 -16.75 27.88 19.65
C LEU A 37 -17.77 26.93 20.30
N ALA A 38 -19.02 27.39 20.53
CA ALA A 38 -20.07 26.61 21.16
C ALA A 38 -20.70 25.57 20.25
N GLY A 39 -20.88 25.92 18.96
CA GLY A 39 -21.50 25.03 17.96
C GLY A 39 -20.50 24.15 17.22
N GLY A 40 -19.21 24.45 17.30
CA GLY A 40 -18.19 23.91 16.43
C GLY A 40 -18.31 24.39 14.99
N LEU A 41 -17.28 24.23 14.22
CA LEU A 41 -17.32 24.40 12.77
C LEU A 41 -16.91 23.08 12.13
N ASP A 42 -17.79 22.56 11.29
CA ASP A 42 -17.52 21.34 10.55
C ASP A 42 -16.50 21.59 9.43
N ASP A 43 -15.59 20.65 9.26
CA ASP A 43 -14.72 20.58 8.10
C ASP A 43 -14.78 19.16 7.53
N PRO A 44 -15.66 18.89 6.57
CA PRO A 44 -15.89 17.57 6.02
C PRO A 44 -14.64 16.96 5.36
N GLU A 45 -13.67 17.78 4.97
CA GLU A 45 -12.40 17.32 4.38
C GLU A 45 -11.30 17.08 5.42
N TYR A 46 -11.51 17.48 6.67
CA TYR A 46 -10.54 17.35 7.76
C TYR A 46 -9.18 17.97 7.44
N ARG A 47 -9.17 19.26 7.10
CA ARG A 47 -7.99 19.96 6.60
C ARG A 47 -7.05 20.37 7.74
N PRO A 48 -5.69 20.41 7.50
CA PRO A 48 -4.72 20.91 8.47
C PRO A 48 -4.71 22.45 8.54
N TRP A 49 -4.06 22.99 9.56
CA TRP A 49 -3.92 24.44 9.78
C TRP A 49 -3.47 25.22 8.54
N GLU A 50 -2.54 24.67 7.74
CA GLU A 50 -2.05 25.38 6.55
C GLU A 50 -3.17 25.76 5.57
N TYR A 51 -4.27 25.00 5.52
CA TYR A 51 -5.44 25.35 4.74
C TYR A 51 -6.10 26.62 5.30
N TYR A 52 -6.37 26.69 6.61
CA TYR A 52 -7.03 27.82 7.26
C TYR A 52 -6.16 29.08 7.22
N PHE A 53 -4.86 28.90 7.33
CA PHE A 53 -3.88 29.98 7.19
C PHE A 53 -3.93 30.66 5.81
N ARG A 54 -4.29 29.92 4.76
CA ARG A 54 -4.33 30.41 3.37
C ARG A 54 -5.74 30.59 2.81
N ALA A 55 -6.77 30.06 3.47
CA ALA A 55 -8.13 30.07 2.95
C ALA A 55 -8.72 31.46 2.83
N GLU A 56 -9.45 31.69 1.75
CA GLU A 56 -10.23 32.89 1.47
C GLU A 56 -11.58 32.46 0.86
N PRO A 57 -12.69 33.08 1.25
CA PRO A 57 -12.81 34.07 2.37
C PRO A 57 -12.75 33.39 3.75
N VAL A 58 -12.33 34.14 4.76
CA VAL A 58 -12.52 33.77 6.16
C VAL A 58 -14.00 33.93 6.51
N PRO A 59 -14.62 33.04 7.30
CA PRO A 59 -16.01 33.18 7.70
C PRO A 59 -16.26 34.54 8.39
N GLU A 60 -17.43 35.16 8.10
CA GLU A 60 -17.78 36.46 8.59
C GLU A 60 -17.75 36.52 10.13
N GLY A 61 -17.12 37.56 10.66
CA GLY A 61 -17.00 37.76 12.10
C GLY A 61 -15.94 36.90 12.80
N LEU A 62 -15.11 36.13 12.05
CA LEU A 62 -14.04 35.32 12.62
C LEU A 62 -12.66 35.81 12.18
N THR A 63 -11.66 35.63 13.06
CA THR A 63 -10.25 35.62 12.65
C THR A 63 -9.86 34.19 12.21
N ARG A 64 -8.72 34.00 11.53
CA ARG A 64 -8.21 32.67 11.16
C ARG A 64 -7.96 31.81 12.38
N GLU A 65 -7.44 32.41 13.44
CA GLU A 65 -7.16 31.73 14.70
C GLU A 65 -8.46 31.29 15.41
N ALA A 66 -9.48 32.17 15.44
CA ALA A 66 -10.79 31.84 16.01
C ALA A 66 -11.49 30.73 15.20
N TRP A 67 -11.40 30.82 13.86
CA TRP A 67 -11.92 29.76 12.98
C TRP A 67 -11.23 28.43 13.26
N TRP A 68 -9.89 28.40 13.27
CA TRP A 68 -9.12 27.20 13.58
C TRP A 68 -9.38 26.68 14.98
N CYS A 69 -9.46 27.56 15.98
CA CYS A 69 -9.80 27.20 17.35
C CYS A 69 -11.15 26.47 17.44
N ALA A 70 -12.18 26.97 16.76
CA ALA A 70 -13.50 26.36 16.74
C ALA A 70 -13.47 24.97 16.09
N VAL A 71 -12.77 24.82 14.95
CA VAL A 71 -12.60 23.52 14.28
C VAL A 71 -11.86 22.52 15.17
N ARG A 72 -10.74 22.94 15.79
CA ARG A 72 -9.95 22.07 16.67
C ARG A 72 -10.71 21.68 17.93
N SER A 73 -11.47 22.60 18.51
CA SER A 73 -12.31 22.32 19.68
C SER A 73 -13.37 21.26 19.34
N ALA A 74 -14.02 21.37 18.18
CA ALA A 74 -14.98 20.36 17.73
C ALA A 74 -14.32 18.98 17.56
N ARG A 75 -13.16 18.89 16.91
CA ARG A 75 -12.40 17.66 16.73
C ARG A 75 -11.96 17.03 18.05
N ALA A 76 -11.55 17.85 19.02
CA ALA A 76 -11.13 17.38 20.33
C ALA A 76 -12.25 16.67 21.11
N THR A 77 -13.53 17.06 20.89
CA THR A 77 -14.69 16.41 21.57
C THR A 77 -14.97 15.01 21.08
N THR A 78 -14.54 14.66 19.86
CA THR A 78 -14.75 13.35 19.24
C THR A 78 -13.48 12.53 19.13
N ALA A 79 -12.34 13.07 19.61
CA ALA A 79 -11.04 12.40 19.55
C ALA A 79 -11.03 11.11 20.38
N ARG A 80 -10.57 10.06 19.75
CA ARG A 80 -10.45 8.71 20.34
C ARG A 80 -8.99 8.47 20.72
N PRO A 81 -8.69 8.09 21.95
CA PRO A 81 -7.33 7.84 22.38
C PRO A 81 -6.77 6.57 21.73
N THR A 82 -5.45 6.54 21.58
CA THR A 82 -4.69 5.33 21.26
C THR A 82 -3.78 4.98 22.44
N PRO A 83 -3.19 3.78 22.51
CA PRO A 83 -2.20 3.46 23.53
C PRO A 83 -0.84 4.16 23.34
N PHE A 84 -0.71 5.00 22.33
CA PHE A 84 0.57 5.58 21.91
C PHE A 84 0.70 7.05 22.30
N THR A 85 1.95 7.47 22.43
CA THR A 85 2.30 8.85 22.70
C THR A 85 3.39 9.33 21.75
N MET A 86 3.45 10.62 21.52
CA MET A 86 4.61 11.26 20.93
C MET A 86 5.80 11.24 21.90
N LYS A 87 6.98 11.64 21.44
CA LYS A 87 8.21 11.68 22.24
C LYS A 87 8.16 12.64 23.43
N ASP A 88 7.28 13.63 23.40
CA ASP A 88 7.03 14.59 24.49
C ASP A 88 5.87 14.17 25.39
N ALA A 89 5.49 12.90 25.34
CA ALA A 89 4.38 12.28 26.06
C ALA A 89 2.98 12.81 25.66
N THR A 90 2.85 13.62 24.62
CA THR A 90 1.54 14.00 24.06
C THR A 90 0.81 12.74 23.56
N PRO A 91 -0.44 12.46 24.01
CA PRO A 91 -1.19 11.31 23.53
C PRO A 91 -1.48 11.39 22.03
N LEU A 92 -1.31 10.28 21.33
CA LEU A 92 -1.77 10.14 19.95
C LEU A 92 -3.27 9.80 19.94
N THR A 93 -4.04 10.57 19.19
CA THR A 93 -5.48 10.40 19.06
C THR A 93 -5.90 10.29 17.60
N PHE A 94 -7.11 9.84 17.34
CA PHE A 94 -7.71 9.87 16.01
C PHE A 94 -9.20 10.16 16.08
N ASN A 95 -9.72 10.74 15.02
CA ASN A 95 -11.15 10.94 14.79
C ASN A 95 -11.64 10.01 13.66
N LEU A 96 -12.96 9.83 13.61
CA LEU A 96 -13.64 9.11 12.53
C LEU A 96 -14.63 10.07 11.82
N PRO A 97 -14.13 11.11 11.13
CA PRO A 97 -14.98 12.00 10.35
C PRO A 97 -15.60 11.26 9.16
N ASP A 98 -16.70 11.79 8.61
CA ASP A 98 -17.44 11.17 7.50
C ASP A 98 -16.55 10.82 6.31
N VAL A 99 -15.57 11.65 6.00
CA VAL A 99 -14.60 11.36 4.94
C VAL A 99 -13.80 10.09 5.21
N LEU A 100 -13.38 9.84 6.45
CA LEU A 100 -12.64 8.62 6.80
C LEU A 100 -13.58 7.41 6.88
N LEU A 101 -14.79 7.59 7.40
CA LEU A 101 -15.81 6.53 7.43
C LEU A 101 -16.18 6.07 6.02
N SER A 102 -16.45 7.00 5.09
CA SER A 102 -16.73 6.66 3.70
C SER A 102 -15.57 5.93 3.02
N LEU A 103 -14.33 6.42 3.21
CA LEU A 103 -13.14 5.74 2.69
C LEU A 103 -12.97 4.32 3.28
N ASN A 104 -13.22 4.17 4.58
CA ASN A 104 -13.14 2.86 5.25
C ASN A 104 -14.21 1.90 4.72
N GLU A 105 -15.43 2.37 4.49
CA GLU A 105 -16.53 1.57 3.92
C GLU A 105 -16.17 1.14 2.48
N ASP A 106 -15.79 2.07 1.61
CA ASP A 106 -15.39 1.80 0.23
C ASP A 106 -14.26 0.78 0.13
N ILE A 107 -13.21 0.93 0.94
CA ILE A 107 -12.07 0.02 0.96
C ILE A 107 -12.48 -1.35 1.50
N THR A 108 -13.26 -1.37 2.59
CA THR A 108 -13.70 -2.63 3.21
C THR A 108 -14.59 -3.43 2.26
N ALA A 109 -15.52 -2.78 1.58
CA ALA A 109 -16.42 -3.42 0.61
C ALA A 109 -15.66 -4.03 -0.58
N GLN A 110 -14.58 -3.40 -1.02
CA GLN A 110 -13.83 -3.82 -2.22
C GLN A 110 -12.66 -4.74 -1.92
N ALA A 111 -12.03 -4.63 -0.76
CA ALA A 111 -10.76 -5.30 -0.48
C ALA A 111 -10.84 -6.39 0.58
N ARG A 112 -11.92 -6.45 1.39
CA ARG A 112 -12.05 -7.42 2.49
C ARG A 112 -12.86 -8.64 2.07
N GLY A 113 -12.47 -9.83 2.55
CA GLY A 113 -13.16 -11.09 2.28
C GLY A 113 -12.68 -11.77 0.99
N GLN A 114 -13.53 -12.63 0.42
CA GLN A 114 -13.21 -13.29 -0.86
C GLN A 114 -13.28 -12.26 -1.98
N VAL A 115 -12.15 -12.00 -2.58
CA VAL A 115 -12.04 -11.09 -3.72
C VAL A 115 -12.34 -11.86 -4.99
N GLU A 116 -13.51 -11.62 -5.56
CA GLU A 116 -13.80 -12.05 -6.93
C GLU A 116 -13.10 -11.11 -7.90
N LEU A 117 -11.99 -11.58 -8.47
CA LEU A 117 -11.37 -10.86 -9.57
C LEU A 117 -12.26 -11.02 -10.82
N PRO A 118 -12.66 -9.91 -11.49
CA PRO A 118 -13.59 -9.98 -12.59
C PRO A 118 -13.06 -10.78 -13.78
N GLY A 119 -13.94 -11.56 -14.40
CA GLY A 119 -13.75 -12.22 -15.68
C GLY A 119 -12.73 -13.37 -15.65
N GLU A 120 -11.98 -13.44 -16.73
CA GLU A 120 -11.04 -14.53 -17.04
C GLU A 120 -9.78 -14.57 -16.15
N VAL A 121 -9.58 -13.58 -15.28
CA VAL A 121 -8.55 -13.58 -14.23
C VAL A 121 -8.96 -14.47 -13.04
N ALA A 122 -10.16 -15.00 -13.04
CA ALA A 122 -10.68 -15.91 -12.01
C ALA A 122 -10.01 -17.29 -11.99
N THR A 123 -9.14 -17.62 -12.95
CA THR A 123 -8.37 -18.87 -12.88
C THR A 123 -7.26 -18.76 -11.83
N GLU A 124 -7.05 -19.82 -11.05
CA GLU A 124 -6.02 -19.90 -10.02
C GLU A 124 -4.63 -19.49 -10.57
N ALA A 125 -4.24 -20.03 -11.73
CA ALA A 125 -2.98 -19.71 -12.38
C ALA A 125 -2.83 -18.23 -12.80
N ALA A 126 -3.92 -17.59 -13.22
CA ALA A 126 -3.90 -16.15 -13.52
C ALA A 126 -3.80 -15.31 -12.24
N ARG A 127 -4.54 -15.70 -11.20
CA ARG A 127 -4.50 -15.06 -9.88
C ARG A 127 -3.09 -15.12 -9.29
N ASP A 128 -2.45 -16.29 -9.29
CA ASP A 128 -1.08 -16.48 -8.77
C ASP A 128 -0.08 -15.60 -9.52
N ARG A 129 -0.23 -15.46 -10.82
CA ARG A 129 0.63 -14.61 -11.64
C ARG A 129 0.48 -13.13 -11.33
N TYR A 130 -0.75 -12.66 -11.14
CA TYR A 130 -1.01 -11.28 -10.73
C TYR A 130 -0.43 -11.02 -9.35
N LEU A 131 -0.63 -11.94 -8.43
CA LEU A 131 -0.09 -11.90 -7.09
C LEU A 131 1.43 -11.76 -7.10
N ILE A 132 2.14 -12.68 -7.78
CA ILE A 132 3.60 -12.65 -7.87
C ILE A 132 4.09 -11.34 -8.51
N ASN A 133 3.42 -10.86 -9.56
CA ASN A 133 3.78 -9.59 -10.18
C ASN A 133 3.56 -8.40 -9.24
N SER A 134 2.50 -8.40 -8.43
CA SER A 134 2.23 -7.35 -7.44
C SER A 134 3.29 -7.36 -6.34
N LEU A 135 3.66 -8.54 -5.83
CA LEU A 135 4.73 -8.69 -4.84
C LEU A 135 6.08 -8.21 -5.39
N TYR A 136 6.38 -8.47 -6.66
CA TYR A 136 7.58 -7.91 -7.31
C TYR A 136 7.54 -6.40 -7.36
N GLU A 137 6.41 -5.80 -7.77
CA GLU A 137 6.25 -4.34 -7.81
C GLU A 137 6.41 -3.71 -6.43
N GLU A 138 5.79 -4.30 -5.42
CA GLU A 138 5.90 -3.85 -4.04
C GLU A 138 7.35 -3.92 -3.55
N ALA A 139 8.01 -5.05 -3.72
CA ALA A 139 9.40 -5.26 -3.30
C ALA A 139 10.37 -4.29 -3.99
N ILE A 140 10.21 -4.08 -5.30
CA ILE A 140 11.04 -3.17 -6.08
C ILE A 140 10.83 -1.75 -5.61
N THR A 141 9.58 -1.28 -5.59
CA THR A 141 9.29 0.13 -5.34
C THR A 141 9.55 0.52 -3.89
N SER A 142 9.20 -0.36 -2.94
CA SER A 142 9.52 -0.16 -1.52
C SER A 142 11.03 -0.04 -1.29
N SER A 143 11.85 -0.83 -2.01
CA SER A 143 13.31 -0.73 -1.92
C SER A 143 13.86 0.52 -2.62
N GLN A 144 13.22 0.96 -3.74
CA GLN A 144 13.61 2.20 -4.43
C GLN A 144 13.33 3.44 -3.58
N MET A 145 12.28 3.43 -2.75
CA MET A 145 12.03 4.50 -1.76
C MET A 145 13.15 4.65 -0.75
N GLU A 146 13.89 3.56 -0.49
CA GLU A 146 15.04 3.52 0.42
C GLU A 146 16.39 3.56 -0.33
N GLY A 147 16.38 4.06 -1.57
CA GLY A 147 17.58 4.33 -2.35
C GLY A 147 18.11 3.18 -3.21
N ALA A 148 17.39 2.08 -3.38
CA ALA A 148 17.80 1.05 -4.34
C ALA A 148 17.74 1.58 -5.78
N SER A 149 18.84 1.47 -6.52
CA SER A 149 19.02 2.05 -7.85
C SER A 149 18.80 1.08 -9.02
N THR A 150 18.49 -0.21 -8.73
CA THR A 150 18.27 -1.21 -9.78
C THR A 150 17.05 -0.86 -10.61
N SER A 151 17.18 -0.95 -11.95
CA SER A 151 16.04 -0.69 -12.83
C SER A 151 14.91 -1.70 -12.58
N ARG A 152 13.66 -1.24 -12.74
CA ARG A 152 12.47 -2.12 -12.59
C ARG A 152 12.53 -3.36 -13.49
N ARG A 153 13.07 -3.21 -14.71
CA ARG A 153 13.21 -4.31 -15.67
C ARG A 153 14.20 -5.37 -15.17
N ASP A 154 15.37 -4.94 -14.72
CA ASP A 154 16.43 -5.86 -14.26
C ASP A 154 16.05 -6.53 -12.94
N ALA A 155 15.43 -5.78 -12.03
CA ALA A 155 14.91 -6.31 -10.79
C ALA A 155 13.83 -7.39 -11.02
N LYS A 156 12.85 -7.15 -11.90
CA LYS A 156 11.85 -8.17 -12.27
C LYS A 156 12.48 -9.39 -12.91
N LYS A 157 13.46 -9.19 -13.79
CA LYS A 157 14.17 -10.31 -14.41
C LYS A 157 14.89 -11.14 -13.35
N MET A 158 15.62 -10.49 -12.44
CA MET A 158 16.32 -11.15 -11.33
C MET A 158 15.39 -11.99 -10.47
N LEU A 159 14.26 -11.40 -10.03
CA LEU A 159 13.29 -12.10 -9.17
C LEU A 159 12.63 -13.28 -9.89
N ARG A 160 12.24 -13.10 -11.17
CA ARG A 160 11.60 -14.15 -11.98
C ARG A 160 12.51 -15.33 -12.26
N GLU A 161 13.80 -15.07 -12.55
CA GLU A 161 14.79 -16.11 -12.85
C GLU A 161 15.39 -16.73 -11.59
N GLY A 162 15.07 -16.22 -10.39
CA GLY A 162 15.67 -16.66 -9.13
C GLY A 162 17.17 -16.42 -9.06
N ARG A 163 17.68 -15.47 -9.86
CA ARG A 163 19.11 -15.15 -9.94
C ARG A 163 19.59 -14.57 -8.60
N ARG A 164 20.77 -14.97 -8.16
CA ARG A 164 21.41 -14.36 -6.99
C ARG A 164 21.67 -12.87 -7.20
N PRO A 165 21.37 -12.01 -6.20
CA PRO A 165 21.65 -10.58 -6.29
C PRO A 165 23.16 -10.32 -6.37
N GLN A 166 23.56 -9.37 -7.23
CA GLN A 166 24.95 -9.01 -7.46
C GLN A 166 25.32 -7.68 -6.79
N THR A 167 24.33 -6.81 -6.54
CA THR A 167 24.53 -5.50 -5.93
C THR A 167 23.77 -5.37 -4.62
N ARG A 168 24.12 -4.35 -3.79
CA ARG A 168 23.34 -4.01 -2.58
C ARG A 168 21.88 -3.71 -2.93
N SER A 169 21.62 -2.95 -4.00
CA SER A 169 20.28 -2.61 -4.46
C SER A 169 19.46 -3.85 -4.85
N GLU A 170 20.05 -4.78 -5.59
CA GLU A 170 19.40 -6.05 -5.95
C GLU A 170 19.10 -6.89 -4.70
N ARG A 171 20.02 -6.89 -3.73
CA ARG A 171 19.83 -7.59 -2.45
C ARG A 171 18.68 -6.99 -1.63
N MET A 172 18.62 -5.65 -1.54
CA MET A 172 17.49 -4.96 -0.89
C MET A 172 16.15 -5.38 -1.49
N ILE A 173 16.05 -5.44 -2.82
CA ILE A 173 14.81 -5.83 -3.52
C ILE A 173 14.45 -7.29 -3.25
N ARG A 174 15.43 -8.20 -3.37
CA ARG A 174 15.20 -9.63 -3.09
C ARG A 174 14.78 -9.87 -1.65
N ASN A 175 15.45 -9.24 -0.70
CA ASN A 175 15.14 -9.35 0.73
C ASN A 175 13.72 -8.86 1.02
N ASN A 176 13.32 -7.74 0.44
CA ASN A 176 11.97 -7.22 0.63
C ASN A 176 10.91 -8.18 0.06
N PHE A 177 11.16 -8.78 -1.10
CA PHE A 177 10.30 -9.83 -1.65
C PHE A 177 10.20 -11.05 -0.71
N LEU A 178 11.32 -11.53 -0.17
CA LEU A 178 11.34 -12.64 0.78
C LEU A 178 10.59 -12.31 2.08
N ALA A 179 10.69 -11.06 2.56
CA ALA A 179 9.95 -10.61 3.73
C ALA A 179 8.44 -10.59 3.49
N LEU A 180 8.00 -10.16 2.29
CA LEU A 180 6.58 -10.23 1.91
C LEU A 180 6.07 -11.68 1.85
N GLU A 181 6.85 -12.62 1.28
CA GLU A 181 6.50 -14.04 1.29
C GLU A 181 6.45 -14.60 2.72
N PHE A 182 7.44 -14.26 3.55
CA PHE A 182 7.51 -14.68 4.95
C PHE A 182 6.26 -14.30 5.73
N VAL A 183 5.83 -13.04 5.66
CA VAL A 183 4.67 -12.57 6.43
C VAL A 183 3.35 -13.14 5.89
N ARG A 184 3.22 -13.36 4.58
CA ARG A 184 2.05 -14.00 3.98
C ARG A 184 1.83 -15.43 4.46
N GLY A 185 2.89 -16.17 4.72
CA GLY A 185 2.81 -17.53 5.29
C GLY A 185 2.41 -17.55 6.78
N ARG A 186 2.22 -16.40 7.44
CA ARG A 186 2.04 -16.26 8.90
C ARG A 186 0.88 -15.36 9.31
N LEU A 187 -0.20 -15.35 8.55
CA LEU A 187 -1.34 -14.46 8.82
C LEU A 187 -2.11 -14.83 10.09
N THR A 188 -1.98 -16.07 10.58
CA THR A 188 -2.61 -16.54 11.82
C THR A 188 -1.78 -16.30 13.06
N ASP A 189 -0.52 -15.89 12.90
CA ASP A 189 0.39 -15.69 14.02
C ASP A 189 0.03 -14.40 14.78
N LYS A 190 0.40 -14.35 16.07
CA LYS A 190 0.38 -13.09 16.83
C LYS A 190 1.56 -12.23 16.41
N LEU A 191 1.35 -10.92 16.40
CA LEU A 191 2.45 -9.98 16.25
C LEU A 191 3.25 -9.93 17.56
N THR A 192 4.54 -10.18 17.49
CA THR A 192 5.44 -10.07 18.64
C THR A 192 6.66 -9.23 18.29
N PRO A 193 7.41 -8.70 19.27
CA PRO A 193 8.68 -8.03 18.99
C PRO A 193 9.64 -8.89 18.17
N GLU A 194 9.72 -10.19 18.46
CA GLU A 194 10.57 -11.14 17.72
C GLU A 194 10.12 -11.30 16.27
N PHE A 195 8.81 -11.31 16.02
CA PHE A 195 8.28 -11.36 14.65
C PHE A 195 8.72 -10.12 13.86
N ILE A 196 8.61 -8.92 14.44
CA ILE A 196 9.03 -7.67 13.79
C ILE A 196 10.55 -7.65 13.58
N CYS A 197 11.33 -8.07 14.56
CA CYS A 197 12.77 -8.20 14.45
C CYS A 197 13.19 -9.22 13.38
N GLU A 198 12.48 -10.33 13.25
CA GLU A 198 12.74 -11.31 12.18
C GLU A 198 12.41 -10.75 10.79
N VAL A 199 11.31 -10.03 10.63
CA VAL A 199 11.00 -9.32 9.37
C VAL A 199 12.11 -8.31 9.04
N HIS A 200 12.56 -7.55 10.03
CA HIS A 200 13.67 -6.61 9.84
C HIS A 200 14.97 -7.33 9.44
N ARG A 201 15.30 -8.45 10.09
CA ARG A 201 16.48 -9.27 9.76
C ARG A 201 16.44 -9.71 8.30
N ILE A 202 15.28 -10.21 7.82
CA ILE A 202 15.10 -10.63 6.42
C ILE A 202 15.29 -9.43 5.48
N VAL A 203 14.63 -8.31 5.77
CA VAL A 203 14.67 -7.09 4.94
C VAL A 203 16.09 -6.54 4.79
N THR A 204 16.92 -6.69 5.83
CA THR A 204 18.24 -6.06 5.91
C THR A 204 19.41 -7.01 5.71
N GLU A 205 19.18 -8.32 5.49
CA GLU A 205 20.22 -9.32 5.35
C GLU A 205 21.29 -8.91 4.33
N GLY A 206 22.53 -8.73 4.79
CA GLY A 206 23.70 -8.36 3.98
C GLY A 206 23.56 -6.99 3.29
N THR A 207 22.75 -6.08 3.81
CA THR A 207 22.60 -4.70 3.29
C THR A 207 22.95 -3.63 4.33
N LEU A 208 23.16 -3.99 5.58
CA LEU A 208 23.63 -3.10 6.63
C LEU A 208 25.15 -2.96 6.61
N ASP A 209 25.63 -1.84 7.13
CA ASP A 209 27.06 -1.59 7.29
C ASP A 209 27.64 -2.47 8.40
N ASP A 210 26.91 -2.62 9.51
CA ASP A 210 27.17 -3.62 10.55
C ASP A 210 26.13 -4.75 10.46
N PRO A 211 26.53 -5.98 10.12
CA PRO A 211 25.62 -7.12 10.04
C PRO A 211 24.93 -7.47 11.39
N ASP A 212 25.51 -7.11 12.51
CA ASP A 212 24.96 -7.38 13.85
C ASP A 212 23.77 -6.47 14.19
N ASP A 213 23.51 -5.44 13.37
CA ASP A 213 22.33 -4.59 13.50
C ASP A 213 21.05 -5.25 12.91
N ALA A 214 21.20 -6.35 12.19
CA ALA A 214 20.07 -7.03 11.55
C ALA A 214 19.16 -7.72 12.59
N GLY A 215 17.90 -7.29 12.66
CA GLY A 215 16.92 -7.89 13.55
C GLY A 215 16.99 -7.41 15.01
N ARG A 216 17.71 -6.35 15.32
CA ARG A 216 17.76 -5.79 16.67
C ARG A 216 17.32 -4.33 16.73
N LEU A 217 16.69 -3.98 17.82
CA LEU A 217 16.34 -2.59 18.12
C LEU A 217 17.61 -1.74 18.33
N GLN A 218 17.51 -0.47 17.97
CA GLN A 218 18.55 0.50 18.26
C GLN A 218 18.75 0.62 19.77
N ARG A 219 20.00 0.68 20.23
CA ARG A 219 20.37 0.71 21.65
C ARG A 219 20.61 2.12 22.16
N GLU A 220 20.48 2.29 23.45
CA GLU A 220 20.89 3.51 24.13
C GLU A 220 22.39 3.76 23.90
N GLY A 221 22.75 5.03 23.61
CA GLY A 221 24.14 5.40 23.30
C GLY A 221 24.50 5.35 21.79
N GLU A 222 23.70 4.68 20.96
CA GLU A 222 23.90 4.63 19.50
C GLU A 222 23.26 5.87 18.86
N GLY A 223 23.36 6.99 18.97
CA GLY A 223 22.70 8.17 18.43
C GLY A 223 21.45 7.88 17.57
N ARG A 224 20.34 8.52 17.85
CA ARG A 224 19.08 8.28 17.12
C ARG A 224 19.20 8.74 15.67
N VAL A 225 18.73 7.90 14.74
CA VAL A 225 18.60 8.26 13.33
C VAL A 225 17.63 9.44 13.22
N ARG A 226 18.07 10.51 12.55
CA ARG A 226 17.28 11.71 12.31
C ARG A 226 16.85 11.75 10.86
N ILE A 227 15.61 12.08 10.61
CA ILE A 227 15.07 12.20 9.25
C ILE A 227 15.18 13.65 8.81
N TYR A 228 15.89 13.87 7.71
CA TYR A 228 16.12 15.20 7.13
C TYR A 228 15.31 15.40 5.85
N GLY A 229 14.96 16.66 5.57
CA GLY A 229 14.36 17.02 4.28
C GLY A 229 15.43 17.32 3.23
N THR A 230 15.01 17.33 1.97
CA THR A 230 15.91 17.62 0.83
C THR A 230 16.39 19.07 0.76
N GLU A 231 15.76 19.99 1.51
CA GLU A 231 16.02 21.43 1.43
C GLU A 231 16.93 21.96 2.56
N SER A 232 17.13 21.20 3.63
CA SER A 232 18.01 21.58 4.75
C SER A 232 18.49 20.36 5.49
N GLU A 233 19.80 20.21 5.59
CA GLU A 233 20.46 19.22 6.44
C GLU A 233 20.67 19.74 7.89
N GLU A 234 20.36 21.02 8.15
CA GLU A 234 20.60 21.64 9.46
C GLU A 234 19.51 21.31 10.47
N GLN A 235 18.25 21.16 10.03
CA GLN A 235 17.13 20.85 10.92
C GLN A 235 16.45 19.54 10.51
N PRO A 236 16.41 18.54 11.40
CA PRO A 236 15.69 17.30 11.13
C PRO A 236 14.18 17.58 11.00
N LEU A 237 13.55 16.89 10.07
CA LEU A 237 12.09 16.87 9.93
C LEU A 237 11.46 16.10 11.09
N HIS A 238 12.06 14.99 11.46
CA HIS A 238 11.60 14.13 12.56
C HIS A 238 12.79 13.63 13.38
N VAL A 239 12.62 13.62 14.69
CA VAL A 239 13.54 13.01 15.67
C VAL A 239 12.74 11.97 16.44
N PRO A 240 13.00 10.67 16.24
CA PRO A 240 12.28 9.59 16.89
C PRO A 240 12.43 9.62 18.43
N PRO A 241 11.57 8.89 19.18
CA PRO A 241 11.68 8.70 20.63
C PRO A 241 13.03 8.11 21.05
N SER A 242 13.37 8.19 22.34
CA SER A 242 14.61 7.63 22.90
C SER A 242 14.72 6.13 22.62
N ALA A 243 15.96 5.66 22.38
CA ALA A 243 16.19 4.23 22.19
C ALA A 243 15.83 3.40 23.42
N SER A 244 15.91 3.97 24.63
CA SER A 244 15.49 3.32 25.89
C SER A 244 13.99 3.01 25.94
N GLU A 245 13.15 3.76 25.20
CA GLU A 245 11.71 3.54 25.15
C GLU A 245 11.29 2.47 24.13
N LEU A 246 12.14 2.14 23.17
CA LEU A 246 11.77 1.31 22.01
C LEU A 246 11.23 -0.07 22.39
N PRO A 247 11.79 -0.81 23.36
CA PRO A 247 11.23 -2.11 23.75
C PRO A 247 9.78 -2.02 24.21
N GLU A 248 9.48 -1.09 25.12
CA GLU A 248 8.13 -0.90 25.64
C GLU A 248 7.15 -0.41 24.56
N ARG A 249 7.61 0.51 23.68
CA ARG A 249 6.79 1.01 22.56
C ARG A 249 6.47 -0.09 21.57
N LEU A 250 7.41 -1.00 21.30
CA LEU A 250 7.21 -2.14 20.41
C LEU A 250 6.25 -3.18 21.01
N GLU A 251 6.37 -3.50 22.30
CA GLU A 251 5.43 -4.39 23.00
C GLU A 251 4.01 -3.81 22.99
N ARG A 252 3.88 -2.51 23.21
CA ARG A 252 2.59 -1.80 23.14
C ARG A 252 1.98 -1.85 21.74
N LEU A 253 2.81 -1.71 20.70
CA LEU A 253 2.38 -1.87 19.31
C LEU A 253 1.86 -3.29 19.04
N CYS A 254 2.57 -4.30 19.50
CA CYS A 254 2.17 -5.70 19.35
C CYS A 254 0.84 -5.99 20.08
N SER A 255 0.70 -5.52 21.32
CA SER A 255 -0.53 -5.67 22.12
C SER A 255 -1.72 -4.99 21.45
N PHE A 256 -1.55 -3.79 20.89
CA PHE A 256 -2.58 -3.08 20.13
C PHE A 256 -3.06 -3.87 18.90
N VAL A 257 -2.12 -4.43 18.14
CA VAL A 257 -2.45 -5.26 16.95
C VAL A 257 -3.17 -6.53 17.33
N ASN A 258 -2.76 -7.16 18.44
CA ASN A 258 -3.35 -8.42 18.92
C ASN A 258 -4.68 -8.23 19.65
N GLY A 259 -5.12 -6.99 19.90
CA GLY A 259 -6.32 -6.70 20.67
C GLY A 259 -6.17 -7.05 22.14
N GLU A 260 -4.98 -6.83 22.71
CA GLU A 260 -4.62 -7.11 24.10
C GLU A 260 -4.42 -5.79 24.88
N GLY A 261 -4.39 -5.88 26.21
CA GLY A 261 -4.11 -4.74 27.07
C GLY A 261 -5.31 -3.82 27.30
N GLU A 262 -5.03 -2.60 27.75
CA GLU A 262 -6.01 -1.61 28.21
C GLU A 262 -7.04 -1.23 27.13
N TYR A 263 -6.63 -1.22 25.86
CA TYR A 263 -7.48 -0.83 24.71
C TYR A 263 -8.13 -2.03 24.00
N ALA A 264 -8.07 -3.23 24.58
CA ALA A 264 -8.63 -4.45 23.97
C ALA A 264 -10.13 -4.37 23.71
N THR A 265 -10.86 -3.61 24.53
CA THR A 265 -12.32 -3.41 24.40
C THR A 265 -12.70 -2.26 23.47
N GLN A 266 -11.75 -1.41 23.10
CA GLN A 266 -12.02 -0.29 22.22
C GLN A 266 -12.06 -0.77 20.76
N TYR A 267 -13.21 -0.60 20.12
CA TYR A 267 -13.30 -0.90 18.69
C TYR A 267 -12.51 0.12 17.87
N VAL A 268 -11.54 -0.36 17.11
CA VAL A 268 -10.80 0.39 16.09
C VAL A 268 -11.07 -0.30 14.75
N PRO A 269 -11.58 0.42 13.72
CA PRO A 269 -11.80 -0.19 12.42
C PRO A 269 -10.51 -0.87 11.91
N PRO A 270 -10.58 -2.08 11.32
CA PRO A 270 -9.40 -2.84 10.90
C PRO A 270 -8.44 -2.07 9.98
N LEU A 271 -8.97 -1.31 9.01
CA LEU A 271 -8.17 -0.44 8.17
C LEU A 271 -7.43 0.62 8.99
N VAL A 272 -8.14 1.29 9.91
CA VAL A 272 -7.56 2.33 10.78
C VAL A 272 -6.46 1.74 11.66
N ARG A 273 -6.66 0.53 12.21
CA ARG A 273 -5.63 -0.18 12.98
C ARG A 273 -4.36 -0.41 12.17
N ALA A 274 -4.49 -0.92 10.94
CA ALA A 274 -3.35 -1.17 10.06
C ALA A 274 -2.59 0.12 9.72
N LEU A 275 -3.30 1.22 9.49
CA LEU A 275 -2.69 2.51 9.20
C LEU A 275 -2.02 3.13 10.43
N ILE A 276 -2.60 2.98 11.63
CA ILE A 276 -1.94 3.39 12.88
C ILE A 276 -0.62 2.62 13.06
N VAL A 277 -0.61 1.31 12.80
CA VAL A 277 0.62 0.50 12.85
C VAL A 277 1.66 1.02 11.86
N HIS A 278 1.26 1.33 10.64
CA HIS A 278 2.17 1.92 9.65
C HIS A 278 2.78 3.23 10.15
N PHE A 279 1.95 4.12 10.71
CA PHE A 279 2.42 5.36 11.32
C PHE A 279 3.42 5.10 12.44
N MET A 280 3.07 4.26 13.42
CA MET A 280 3.92 3.99 14.58
C MET A 280 5.27 3.37 14.21
N MET A 281 5.29 2.42 13.28
CA MET A 281 6.53 1.84 12.76
C MET A 281 7.45 2.89 12.12
N GLY A 282 6.87 3.86 11.40
CA GLY A 282 7.61 4.96 10.80
C GLY A 282 8.05 6.02 11.81
N TYR A 283 7.19 6.34 12.79
CA TYR A 283 7.42 7.35 13.82
C TYR A 283 8.45 6.92 14.85
N ASP A 284 8.30 5.72 15.42
CA ASP A 284 9.20 5.20 16.45
C ASP A 284 10.58 4.83 15.91
N HIS A 285 10.67 4.46 14.63
CA HIS A 285 11.94 4.22 13.94
C HIS A 285 12.85 3.27 14.69
N TYR A 286 12.42 2.04 14.91
CA TYR A 286 12.98 1.06 15.86
C TYR A 286 14.43 0.65 15.56
N PHE A 287 14.89 0.74 14.32
CA PHE A 287 16.13 0.15 13.83
C PHE A 287 17.11 1.21 13.31
N VAL A 288 18.36 0.83 13.13
CA VAL A 288 19.40 1.72 12.60
C VAL A 288 19.14 2.06 11.12
N ASP A 289 18.75 1.06 10.30
CA ASP A 289 18.34 1.20 8.90
C ASP A 289 17.24 0.18 8.58
N GLY A 290 16.56 0.30 7.46
CA GLY A 290 15.51 -0.62 7.02
C GLY A 290 14.13 -0.36 7.61
N ASN A 291 13.95 0.70 8.40
CA ASN A 291 12.69 1.05 9.06
C ASN A 291 11.53 1.19 8.07
N GLY A 292 11.71 1.91 6.97
CA GLY A 292 10.65 2.14 6.00
C GLY A 292 10.18 0.85 5.32
N ARG A 293 11.12 -0.03 4.89
CA ARG A 293 10.78 -1.33 4.30
C ARG A 293 10.06 -2.22 5.29
N THR A 294 10.55 -2.32 6.52
CA THR A 294 9.92 -3.09 7.60
C THR A 294 8.52 -2.56 7.93
N ALA A 295 8.34 -1.25 8.04
CA ALA A 295 7.05 -0.62 8.31
C ALA A 295 6.01 -0.98 7.24
N ARG A 296 6.37 -0.94 5.95
CA ARG A 296 5.47 -1.27 4.86
C ARG A 296 5.12 -2.76 4.82
N VAL A 297 6.09 -3.65 5.07
CA VAL A 297 5.84 -5.11 5.17
C VAL A 297 4.91 -5.44 6.35
N ILE A 298 5.13 -4.86 7.52
CA ILE A 298 4.28 -5.08 8.71
C ILE A 298 2.88 -4.50 8.49
N ALA A 299 2.76 -3.30 7.91
CA ALA A 299 1.46 -2.71 7.59
C ALA A 299 0.66 -3.59 6.60
N GLN A 300 1.31 -4.13 5.57
CA GLN A 300 0.68 -5.08 4.64
C GLN A 300 0.25 -6.37 5.36
N TRP A 301 1.10 -6.91 6.24
CA TRP A 301 0.75 -8.09 7.02
C TRP A 301 -0.49 -7.84 7.89
N VAL A 302 -0.57 -6.69 8.59
CA VAL A 302 -1.75 -6.34 9.39
C VAL A 302 -2.99 -6.24 8.52
N MET A 303 -2.91 -5.60 7.34
CA MET A 303 -4.02 -5.52 6.39
C MET A 303 -4.51 -6.92 5.98
N LEU A 304 -3.62 -7.81 5.60
CA LEU A 304 -3.96 -9.17 5.19
C LEU A 304 -4.55 -9.99 6.34
N ARG A 305 -3.98 -9.88 7.54
CA ARG A 305 -4.49 -10.53 8.76
C ARG A 305 -5.90 -10.05 9.10
N GLU A 306 -6.19 -8.79 8.90
CA GLU A 306 -7.53 -8.20 9.09
C GLU A 306 -8.50 -8.53 7.93
N GLY A 307 -8.08 -9.34 6.97
CA GLY A 307 -8.89 -9.88 5.89
C GLY A 307 -8.98 -9.02 4.63
N PHE A 308 -8.11 -8.03 4.47
CA PHE A 308 -8.05 -7.20 3.25
C PHE A 308 -7.22 -7.91 2.17
N PHE A 309 -7.69 -9.06 1.70
CA PHE A 309 -6.91 -9.92 0.79
C PHE A 309 -6.63 -9.30 -0.59
N LEU A 310 -7.42 -8.31 -1.02
CA LEU A 310 -7.13 -7.57 -2.27
C LEU A 310 -5.79 -6.82 -2.19
N MET A 311 -5.31 -6.49 -0.98
CA MET A 311 -4.05 -5.77 -0.80
C MET A 311 -2.81 -6.55 -1.26
N ASP A 312 -2.90 -7.87 -1.40
CA ASP A 312 -1.88 -8.68 -2.07
C ASP A 312 -1.67 -8.28 -3.56
N PHE A 313 -2.68 -7.70 -4.17
CA PHE A 313 -2.69 -7.33 -5.58
C PHE A 313 -2.46 -5.82 -5.81
N VAL A 314 -2.39 -5.04 -4.74
CA VAL A 314 -2.21 -3.58 -4.78
C VAL A 314 -0.81 -3.21 -4.25
N PRO A 315 0.17 -2.91 -5.12
CA PRO A 315 1.49 -2.47 -4.69
C PRO A 315 1.41 -1.02 -4.18
N VAL A 316 1.13 -0.87 -2.88
CA VAL A 316 0.93 0.46 -2.24
C VAL A 316 2.17 1.33 -2.34
N SER A 317 3.36 0.74 -2.17
CA SER A 317 4.63 1.46 -2.27
C SER A 317 4.82 2.17 -3.61
N ARG A 318 4.23 1.65 -4.70
CA ARG A 318 4.25 2.34 -6.00
C ARG A 318 3.53 3.68 -5.98
N LEU A 319 2.45 3.77 -5.21
CA LEU A 319 1.67 5.00 -5.06
C LEU A 319 2.38 5.98 -4.12
N LEU A 320 2.94 5.48 -3.02
CA LEU A 320 3.74 6.28 -2.09
C LEU A 320 4.97 6.87 -2.78
N HIS A 321 5.67 6.08 -3.60
CA HIS A 321 6.85 6.51 -4.36
C HIS A 321 6.53 7.61 -5.39
N ARG A 322 5.30 7.67 -5.92
CA ARG A 322 4.86 8.73 -6.83
C ARG A 322 4.56 10.05 -6.09
N ALA A 323 4.41 10.01 -4.78
CA ALA A 323 4.03 11.17 -3.97
C ALA A 323 4.88 11.26 -2.67
N PRO A 324 6.24 11.22 -2.74
CA PRO A 324 7.09 11.09 -1.57
C PRO A 324 6.99 12.31 -0.64
N ALA A 325 6.77 13.51 -1.20
CA ALA A 325 6.59 14.72 -0.41
C ALA A 325 5.29 14.69 0.41
N GLN A 326 4.19 14.22 -0.17
CA GLN A 326 2.91 14.09 0.52
C GLN A 326 2.95 12.95 1.57
N TYR A 327 3.67 11.86 1.26
CA TYR A 327 3.89 10.78 2.21
C TYR A 327 4.62 11.28 3.47
N ALA A 328 5.74 11.96 3.32
CA ALA A 328 6.45 12.54 4.45
C ALA A 328 5.63 13.63 5.16
N ARG A 329 4.88 14.45 4.40
CA ARG A 329 4.01 15.48 4.96
C ARG A 329 2.92 14.91 5.86
N SER A 330 2.34 13.75 5.53
CA SER A 330 1.29 13.14 6.34
C SER A 330 1.75 12.77 7.76
N PHE A 331 3.03 12.46 7.96
CA PHE A 331 3.63 12.29 9.29
C PHE A 331 3.77 13.64 10.01
N LEU A 332 4.28 14.65 9.30
CA LEU A 332 4.53 15.97 9.90
C LEU A 332 3.24 16.68 10.34
N GLU A 333 2.15 16.50 9.61
CA GLU A 333 0.85 17.05 9.99
C GLU A 333 0.38 16.50 11.33
N VAL A 334 0.59 15.20 11.59
CA VAL A 334 0.30 14.59 12.90
C VAL A 334 1.17 15.20 14.00
N GLU A 335 2.49 15.30 13.75
CA GLU A 335 3.43 15.83 14.75
C GLU A 335 3.19 17.31 15.07
N GLN A 336 2.74 18.08 14.09
CA GLN A 336 2.49 19.53 14.27
C GLN A 336 1.16 19.84 14.92
N ASP A 337 0.19 18.94 14.86
CA ASP A 337 -1.15 19.14 15.40
C ASP A 337 -1.46 18.20 16.55
N GLU A 338 -0.62 18.24 17.58
CA GLU A 338 -0.81 17.57 18.88
C GLU A 338 -1.12 16.06 18.79
N GLY A 339 -0.55 15.38 17.79
CA GLY A 339 -0.67 13.94 17.65
C GLY A 339 -2.00 13.46 17.04
N ASP A 340 -2.69 14.29 16.26
CA ASP A 340 -3.89 13.90 15.54
C ASP A 340 -3.56 13.02 14.33
N LEU A 341 -3.70 11.72 14.48
CA LEU A 341 -3.43 10.71 13.45
C LEU A 341 -4.39 10.82 12.26
N THR A 342 -5.51 11.52 12.37
CA THR A 342 -6.56 11.54 11.36
C THR A 342 -6.06 12.01 10.00
N TYR A 343 -5.12 12.95 9.96
CA TYR A 343 -4.48 13.41 8.72
C TYR A 343 -3.79 12.28 7.97
N PHE A 344 -2.97 11.52 8.68
CA PHE A 344 -2.28 10.36 8.14
C PHE A 344 -3.26 9.28 7.66
N LEU A 345 -4.29 9.01 8.47
CA LEU A 345 -5.29 7.99 8.17
C LEU A 345 -6.08 8.33 6.89
N ILE A 346 -6.56 9.55 6.74
CA ILE A 346 -7.31 9.99 5.57
C ILE A 346 -6.43 9.95 4.31
N TRP A 347 -5.21 10.47 4.40
CA TRP A 347 -4.32 10.49 3.24
C TRP A 347 -3.99 9.09 2.76
N HIS A 348 -3.64 8.17 3.67
CA HIS A 348 -3.31 6.78 3.33
C HIS A 348 -4.53 6.00 2.84
N ALA A 349 -5.71 6.20 3.42
CA ALA A 349 -6.93 5.59 2.93
C ALA A 349 -7.25 6.03 1.49
N ARG A 350 -7.06 7.33 1.15
CA ARG A 350 -7.20 7.84 -0.22
C ARG A 350 -6.20 7.17 -1.18
N ILE A 351 -4.95 6.97 -0.75
CA ILE A 351 -3.92 6.25 -1.53
C ILE A 351 -4.31 4.79 -1.78
N ILE A 352 -4.76 4.08 -0.75
CA ILE A 352 -5.21 2.69 -0.87
C ILE A 352 -6.40 2.58 -1.83
N LEU A 353 -7.44 3.40 -1.65
CA LEU A 353 -8.61 3.39 -2.52
C LEU A 353 -8.24 3.69 -3.99
N ARG A 354 -7.31 4.61 -4.20
CA ARG A 354 -6.77 4.87 -5.53
C ARG A 354 -6.08 3.63 -6.11
N GLY A 355 -5.29 2.91 -5.31
CA GLY A 355 -4.65 1.66 -5.75
C GLY A 355 -5.65 0.58 -6.14
N ILE A 356 -6.72 0.43 -5.37
CA ILE A 356 -7.80 -0.51 -5.66
C ILE A 356 -8.50 -0.14 -6.99
N ARG A 357 -8.79 1.15 -7.21
CA ARG A 357 -9.38 1.63 -8.46
C ARG A 357 -8.45 1.40 -9.66
N GLU A 358 -7.15 1.73 -9.54
CA GLU A 358 -6.15 1.45 -10.59
C GLU A 358 -6.08 -0.05 -10.92
N LEU A 359 -6.22 -0.94 -9.93
CA LEU A 359 -6.28 -2.39 -10.14
C LEU A 359 -7.54 -2.80 -10.90
N HIS A 360 -8.71 -2.33 -10.49
CA HIS A 360 -9.98 -2.64 -11.17
C HIS A 360 -9.98 -2.14 -12.63
N ASP A 361 -9.53 -0.92 -12.89
CA ASP A 361 -9.41 -0.36 -14.25
C ASP A 361 -8.46 -1.21 -15.10
N TYR A 362 -7.34 -1.63 -14.55
CA TYR A 362 -6.39 -2.50 -15.24
C TYR A 362 -7.01 -3.85 -15.58
N LEU A 363 -7.71 -4.49 -14.64
CA LEU A 363 -8.37 -5.77 -14.86
C LEU A 363 -9.50 -5.66 -15.88
N ALA A 364 -10.33 -4.61 -15.80
CA ALA A 364 -11.39 -4.35 -16.78
C ALA A 364 -10.84 -4.14 -18.20
N LYS A 365 -9.74 -3.38 -18.32
CA LYS A 365 -9.05 -3.19 -19.60
C LYS A 365 -8.53 -4.50 -20.15
N LYS A 366 -7.91 -5.34 -19.32
CA LYS A 366 -7.37 -6.64 -19.73
C LYS A 366 -8.47 -7.62 -20.16
N SER A 367 -9.58 -7.67 -19.42
CA SER A 367 -10.74 -8.47 -19.81
C SER A 367 -11.26 -8.05 -21.19
N LYS A 368 -11.43 -6.73 -21.40
CA LYS A 368 -11.90 -6.20 -22.69
C LYS A 368 -10.95 -6.51 -23.85
N GLU A 369 -9.63 -6.40 -23.63
CA GLU A 369 -8.62 -6.77 -24.63
C GLU A 369 -8.75 -8.25 -25.03
N LEU A 370 -8.90 -9.15 -24.05
CA LEU A 370 -9.07 -10.58 -24.27
C LEU A 370 -10.40 -10.90 -25.00
N ASP A 371 -11.50 -10.25 -24.61
CA ASP A 371 -12.79 -10.42 -25.29
C ASP A 371 -12.75 -9.96 -26.76
N GLN A 372 -12.03 -8.86 -27.04
CA GLN A 372 -11.82 -8.41 -28.42
C GLN A 372 -11.02 -9.43 -29.23
N VAL A 373 -9.91 -9.95 -28.67
CA VAL A 373 -9.12 -11.00 -29.30
C VAL A 373 -9.99 -12.23 -29.59
N LYS A 374 -10.76 -12.67 -28.62
CA LYS A 374 -11.69 -13.80 -28.75
C LYS A 374 -12.71 -13.60 -29.85
N HIS A 375 -13.34 -12.42 -29.90
CA HIS A 375 -14.32 -12.09 -30.93
C HIS A 375 -13.68 -12.12 -32.30
N ARG A 376 -12.47 -11.59 -32.48
CA ARG A 376 -11.74 -11.58 -33.73
C ARG A 376 -11.27 -12.99 -34.14
N LEU A 377 -10.73 -13.80 -33.21
CA LEU A 377 -10.33 -15.18 -33.49
C LEU A 377 -11.51 -16.05 -33.98
N ARG A 378 -12.74 -15.76 -33.53
CA ARG A 378 -13.93 -16.45 -34.05
C ARG A 378 -14.25 -16.16 -35.52
N ALA A 379 -13.71 -15.11 -36.09
CA ALA A 379 -13.83 -14.80 -37.51
C ALA A 379 -12.78 -15.52 -38.38
N THR A 380 -11.80 -16.19 -37.76
CA THR A 380 -10.79 -16.99 -38.48
C THR A 380 -11.23 -18.43 -38.73
N THR A 381 -10.43 -19.19 -39.45
CA THR A 381 -10.66 -20.62 -39.73
C THR A 381 -10.45 -21.53 -38.54
N LEU A 382 -10.00 -21.01 -37.38
CA LEU A 382 -9.74 -21.74 -36.19
C LEU A 382 -11.00 -22.33 -35.56
N THR A 383 -10.90 -23.56 -35.09
CA THR A 383 -11.98 -24.19 -34.32
C THR A 383 -12.11 -23.55 -32.93
N ASN A 384 -13.30 -23.62 -32.33
CA ASN A 384 -13.51 -23.13 -30.96
C ASN A 384 -12.53 -23.74 -29.94
N ARG A 385 -12.06 -24.96 -30.17
CA ARG A 385 -11.08 -25.65 -29.30
C ARG A 385 -9.68 -25.02 -29.43
N GLN A 386 -9.27 -24.72 -30.67
CA GLN A 386 -8.02 -24.04 -30.98
C GLN A 386 -8.02 -22.62 -30.43
N ILE A 387 -9.13 -21.88 -30.62
CA ILE A 387 -9.34 -20.55 -30.01
C ILE A 387 -9.17 -20.63 -28.50
N GLY A 388 -9.79 -21.63 -27.86
CA GLY A 388 -9.65 -21.84 -26.41
C GLY A 388 -8.20 -22.09 -25.95
N VAL A 389 -7.37 -22.71 -26.76
CA VAL A 389 -5.94 -22.89 -26.47
C VAL A 389 -5.17 -21.56 -26.62
N ILE A 390 -5.47 -20.79 -27.67
CA ILE A 390 -4.85 -19.46 -27.87
C ILE A 390 -5.24 -18.50 -26.73
N GLU A 391 -6.51 -18.50 -26.34
CA GLU A 391 -6.99 -17.69 -25.19
C GLU A 391 -6.23 -18.05 -23.91
N GLU A 392 -6.06 -19.34 -23.62
CA GLU A 392 -5.31 -19.80 -22.48
C GLU A 392 -3.83 -19.42 -22.57
N ALA A 393 -3.24 -19.53 -23.75
CA ALA A 393 -1.86 -19.16 -24.02
C ALA A 393 -1.61 -17.63 -23.91
N LEU A 394 -2.57 -16.81 -24.29
CA LEU A 394 -2.52 -15.36 -24.08
C LEU A 394 -2.64 -14.98 -22.60
N ARG A 395 -3.43 -15.75 -21.84
CA ARG A 395 -3.54 -15.60 -20.38
C ARG A 395 -2.28 -16.11 -19.70
N ASP A 396 -1.75 -17.25 -20.17
CA ASP A 396 -0.54 -17.90 -19.62
C ASP A 396 0.52 -18.16 -20.70
N PRO A 397 1.43 -17.19 -20.96
CA PRO A 397 2.53 -17.40 -21.89
C PRO A 397 3.51 -18.51 -21.50
N MET A 398 3.43 -19.02 -20.27
CA MET A 398 4.28 -20.12 -19.77
C MET A 398 3.54 -21.46 -19.70
N MET A 399 2.27 -21.49 -20.12
CA MET A 399 1.49 -22.73 -20.13
C MET A 399 2.14 -23.81 -21.00
N THR A 400 1.86 -25.03 -20.66
CA THR A 400 2.14 -26.19 -21.51
C THR A 400 0.87 -26.98 -21.76
N VAL A 401 0.67 -27.43 -22.97
CA VAL A 401 -0.47 -28.27 -23.32
C VAL A 401 0.00 -29.57 -23.95
N THR A 402 -0.60 -30.69 -23.54
CA THR A 402 -0.41 -32.00 -24.16
C THR A 402 -1.67 -32.44 -24.89
N ALA A 403 -1.55 -33.28 -25.89
CA ALA A 403 -2.71 -33.84 -26.58
C ALA A 403 -3.67 -34.57 -25.64
N ALA A 404 -3.15 -35.23 -24.59
CA ALA A 404 -3.98 -35.89 -23.60
C ALA A 404 -4.78 -34.89 -22.75
N ALA A 405 -4.16 -33.82 -22.27
CA ALA A 405 -4.82 -32.77 -21.50
C ALA A 405 -5.89 -32.07 -22.35
N HIS A 406 -5.57 -31.74 -23.62
CA HIS A 406 -6.49 -31.14 -24.56
C HIS A 406 -7.68 -32.06 -24.88
N ALA A 407 -7.42 -33.36 -25.11
CA ALA A 407 -8.46 -34.36 -25.34
C ALA A 407 -9.44 -34.45 -24.14
N ASN A 408 -8.92 -34.50 -22.94
CA ASN A 408 -9.73 -34.54 -21.72
C ASN A 408 -10.54 -33.27 -21.51
N LYS A 409 -9.94 -32.11 -21.70
CA LYS A 409 -10.58 -30.80 -21.53
C LYS A 409 -11.76 -30.61 -22.46
N PHE A 410 -11.60 -30.94 -23.74
CA PHE A 410 -12.62 -30.71 -24.78
C PHE A 410 -13.44 -31.98 -25.11
N ARG A 411 -13.21 -33.08 -24.41
CA ARG A 411 -13.91 -34.38 -24.61
C ARG A 411 -13.85 -34.85 -26.07
N VAL A 412 -12.66 -34.81 -26.65
CA VAL A 412 -12.40 -35.25 -28.04
C VAL A 412 -11.43 -36.43 -28.05
N THR A 413 -11.31 -37.07 -29.24
CA THR A 413 -10.35 -38.17 -29.39
C THR A 413 -8.91 -37.66 -29.33
N PRO A 414 -7.92 -38.48 -28.93
CA PRO A 414 -6.52 -38.13 -28.95
C PRO A 414 -6.02 -37.66 -30.34
N GLN A 415 -6.56 -38.26 -31.40
CA GLN A 415 -6.23 -37.85 -32.78
C GLN A 415 -6.71 -36.42 -33.09
N THR A 416 -7.96 -36.10 -32.72
CA THR A 416 -8.50 -34.77 -32.86
C THR A 416 -7.70 -33.73 -32.06
N ALA A 417 -7.37 -34.08 -30.81
CA ALA A 417 -6.56 -33.21 -29.95
C ALA A 417 -5.17 -32.95 -30.54
N HIS A 418 -4.56 -33.97 -31.09
CA HIS A 418 -3.26 -33.85 -31.74
C HIS A 418 -3.33 -33.01 -33.03
N ALA A 419 -4.40 -33.18 -33.81
CA ALA A 419 -4.63 -32.37 -35.01
C ALA A 419 -4.87 -30.88 -34.68
N ASP A 420 -5.68 -30.56 -33.65
CA ASP A 420 -5.91 -29.20 -33.19
C ASP A 420 -4.59 -28.50 -32.78
N LEU A 421 -3.76 -29.17 -31.97
CA LEU A 421 -2.49 -28.60 -31.48
C LEU A 421 -1.44 -28.47 -32.59
N ARG A 422 -1.46 -29.39 -33.54
CA ARG A 422 -0.58 -29.35 -34.71
C ARG A 422 -0.98 -28.22 -35.66
N GLY A 423 -2.26 -28.01 -35.89
CA GLY A 423 -2.74 -26.86 -36.64
C GLY A 423 -2.28 -25.53 -36.04
N LEU A 424 -2.33 -25.38 -34.71
CA LEU A 424 -1.82 -24.20 -34.04
C LEU A 424 -0.29 -24.05 -34.13
N GLU A 425 0.46 -25.17 -34.20
CA GLU A 425 1.90 -25.18 -34.46
C GLU A 425 2.19 -24.75 -35.90
N ASP A 426 1.47 -25.29 -36.88
CA ASP A 426 1.64 -25.00 -38.30
C ASP A 426 1.33 -23.52 -38.63
N GLU A 427 0.33 -22.92 -37.95
CA GLU A 427 0.01 -21.49 -38.03
C GLU A 427 0.94 -20.60 -37.18
N GLY A 428 1.88 -21.21 -36.41
CA GLY A 428 2.92 -20.53 -35.67
C GLY A 428 2.46 -19.92 -34.32
N TYR A 429 1.31 -20.30 -33.78
CA TYR A 429 0.85 -19.86 -32.46
C TYR A 429 1.50 -20.64 -31.32
N LEU A 430 1.86 -21.90 -31.57
CA LEU A 430 2.52 -22.77 -30.61
C LEU A 430 3.83 -23.31 -31.19
N ARG A 431 4.72 -23.74 -30.30
CA ARG A 431 5.92 -24.50 -30.62
C ARG A 431 5.89 -25.83 -29.88
N ARG A 432 6.30 -26.90 -30.54
CA ARG A 432 6.33 -28.25 -29.98
C ARG A 432 7.72 -28.60 -29.46
N VAL A 433 7.76 -29.24 -28.30
CA VAL A 433 8.97 -29.76 -27.68
C VAL A 433 8.74 -31.24 -27.34
N ARG A 434 9.70 -32.11 -27.62
CA ARG A 434 9.63 -33.52 -27.24
C ARG A 434 10.16 -33.70 -25.84
N ARG A 435 9.32 -34.27 -24.94
CA ARG A 435 9.72 -34.65 -23.59
C ARG A 435 9.52 -36.18 -23.42
N GLY A 436 10.60 -36.92 -23.47
CA GLY A 436 10.57 -38.39 -23.38
C GLY A 436 9.77 -39.01 -24.54
N ARG A 437 8.66 -39.68 -24.24
CA ARG A 437 7.78 -40.33 -25.22
C ARG A 437 6.60 -39.46 -25.66
N SER A 438 6.42 -38.27 -25.07
CA SER A 438 5.31 -37.36 -25.37
C SER A 438 5.78 -36.05 -25.99
N PHE A 439 4.84 -35.35 -26.62
CA PHE A 439 5.02 -33.99 -27.10
C PHE A 439 4.27 -33.03 -26.19
N GLU A 440 4.90 -31.86 -25.92
CA GLU A 440 4.34 -30.73 -25.22
C GLU A 440 4.38 -29.52 -26.14
N TRP A 441 3.29 -28.75 -26.18
CA TRP A 441 3.19 -27.51 -26.95
C TRP A 441 3.26 -26.32 -26.00
N TYR A 442 4.01 -25.32 -26.38
CA TYR A 442 4.26 -24.08 -25.66
C TYR A 442 3.84 -22.89 -26.53
N PRO A 443 3.30 -21.83 -25.95
CA PRO A 443 3.08 -20.58 -26.66
C PRO A 443 4.41 -20.04 -27.22
N VAL A 444 4.35 -19.43 -28.40
CA VAL A 444 5.50 -18.68 -28.93
C VAL A 444 5.66 -17.37 -28.17
N SER A 445 6.88 -16.85 -28.07
CA SER A 445 7.18 -15.65 -27.27
C SER A 445 6.53 -14.37 -27.78
N ASP A 446 6.14 -14.35 -29.07
CA ASP A 446 5.49 -13.25 -29.77
C ASP A 446 4.01 -13.55 -30.11
N LEU A 447 3.36 -14.46 -29.36
CA LEU A 447 2.00 -14.92 -29.60
C LEU A 447 1.01 -13.75 -29.75
N GLN A 448 1.04 -12.76 -28.85
CA GLN A 448 0.15 -11.60 -28.91
C GLN A 448 0.28 -10.87 -30.25
N ARG A 449 1.52 -10.59 -30.68
CA ARG A 449 1.79 -9.93 -31.95
C ARG A 449 1.28 -10.75 -33.15
N ARG A 450 1.45 -12.06 -33.12
CA ARG A 450 0.97 -12.94 -34.22
C ARG A 450 -0.54 -12.97 -34.30
N VAL A 451 -1.20 -13.03 -33.15
CA VAL A 451 -2.67 -12.91 -33.11
C VAL A 451 -3.12 -11.56 -33.65
N ASP A 452 -2.46 -10.46 -33.26
CA ASP A 452 -2.78 -9.12 -33.75
C ASP A 452 -2.56 -9.00 -35.27
N CYS A 453 -1.45 -9.52 -35.81
CA CYS A 453 -1.14 -9.51 -37.26
C CYS A 453 -2.07 -10.40 -38.08
N ALA A 454 -2.45 -11.59 -37.59
CA ALA A 454 -3.38 -12.46 -38.31
C ALA A 454 -4.77 -11.83 -38.46
N LEU A 455 -5.08 -10.86 -37.60
CA LEU A 455 -6.35 -10.12 -37.56
C LEU A 455 -6.35 -8.84 -38.41
N GLU A 456 -5.16 -8.37 -38.83
CA GLU A 456 -4.98 -7.21 -39.75
C GLU A 456 -4.86 -7.64 -41.21
N GLY A 457 -4.57 -8.92 -41.49
CA GLY A 457 -4.35 -9.46 -42.83
C GLY A 457 -5.59 -9.92 -43.59
N ASP A 458 -6.77 -10.00 -42.96
CA ASP A 458 -8.05 -10.41 -43.61
C ASP A 458 -8.92 -9.21 -44.06
N GLY A 459 -8.31 -8.04 -44.22
CA GLY A 459 -8.98 -6.77 -44.58
C GLY A 459 -8.69 -6.24 -45.98
N ASP A 460 -8.30 -7.10 -46.96
CA ASP A 460 -8.22 -6.74 -48.37
C ASP A 460 -9.20 -7.55 -49.24
#